data_a035980ed5ab99d5f492aeaf0b8b613b
#
_entry.id   a035980ed5ab99d5f492aeaf0b8b613b
#
_cell.length_a   1.000
_cell.length_b   1.000
_cell.length_c   1.000
_cell.angle_alpha   90.00
_cell.angle_beta   90.00
_cell.angle_gamma   90.00
#
_symmetry.space_group_name_H-M   'P 1'
#
loop_
_entity.id
_entity.type
_entity.pdbx_description
1 polymer ?
#
loop_
_entity_poly.entity_id
_entity_poly.type
_entity_poly.pdbx_seq_one_letter_code
_entity_poly.pdbx_strand_id
1 'polypeptide(L)'
;MFEDIVFKKGIIFTFGAMLLLLTACGGAATTEPEEGLPAAAVLAAQSWLAEQLNVAVEEVNIVSTEQVEWTDSCLGLGGAAEICAAVMTPGWQANFEVNGQQYEVRVDETGTTIRSPQVSVDPPTLETD
;
A
#
# COMPACT_ATOMS: atom_id res chain seq x y z
N MET A 1 26.30 7.10 38.27
CA MET A 1 27.73 6.93 38.25
C MET A 1 28.16 6.50 36.88
N PHE A 2 28.28 7.43 36.00
CA PHE A 2 28.93 7.17 34.73
C PHE A 2 29.77 8.36 34.38
N GLU A 3 31.03 8.23 34.75
CA GLU A 3 32.12 9.11 34.44
C GLU A 3 32.50 8.93 32.98
N ASP A 4 32.45 10.01 32.26
CA ASP A 4 33.61 10.60 31.64
C ASP A 4 34.48 9.66 30.82
N ILE A 5 34.23 9.64 29.57
CA ILE A 5 35.31 9.43 28.62
C ILE A 5 35.61 10.75 27.96
N VAL A 6 36.58 11.36 28.59
CA VAL A 6 37.30 12.53 28.14
C VAL A 6 37.79 12.36 26.72
N PHE A 7 37.29 13.17 25.87
CA PHE A 7 37.80 13.34 24.52
C PHE A 7 39.04 14.24 24.59
N LYS A 8 40.18 13.62 24.58
CA LYS A 8 41.46 14.35 24.53
C LYS A 8 42.27 13.95 23.31
N LYS A 9 42.59 14.93 22.53
CA LYS A 9 43.47 15.08 21.36
C LYS A 9 42.73 15.03 20.03
N GLY A 10 42.49 16.14 19.36
CA GLY A 10 43.42 17.13 18.93
C GLY A 10 44.21 16.65 17.71
N ILE A 11 43.59 16.71 16.50
CA ILE A 11 44.33 16.76 15.24
C ILE A 11 43.70 17.85 14.40
N ILE A 12 44.43 18.92 14.32
CA ILE A 12 44.27 20.00 13.38
C ILE A 12 44.77 19.46 12.04
N PHE A 13 43.87 19.37 11.06
CA PHE A 13 44.29 19.30 9.66
C PHE A 13 43.70 20.49 8.92
N THR A 14 44.57 21.43 8.74
CA THR A 14 44.46 22.56 7.83
C THR A 14 44.73 22.08 6.41
N PHE A 15 44.09 22.78 5.48
CA PHE A 15 44.38 22.93 4.06
C PHE A 15 43.80 21.91 3.07
N GLY A 16 42.98 22.46 2.24
CA GLY A 16 42.59 21.89 0.96
C GLY A 16 41.35 22.56 0.39
N ALA A 17 41.45 23.83 0.06
CA ALA A 17 40.49 24.45 -0.83
C ALA A 17 40.57 23.77 -2.20
N MET A 18 39.61 22.91 -2.49
CA MET A 18 39.39 22.42 -3.85
C MET A 18 37.93 22.62 -4.21
N LEU A 19 37.73 23.72 -4.89
CA LEU A 19 36.49 24.10 -5.54
C LEU A 19 36.19 23.10 -6.67
N LEU A 20 35.36 22.11 -6.40
CA LEU A 20 34.77 21.25 -7.41
C LEU A 20 33.32 21.69 -7.63
N LEU A 21 33.13 22.43 -8.72
CA LEU A 21 31.84 22.66 -9.33
C LEU A 21 31.24 21.31 -9.76
N LEU A 22 30.45 20.70 -8.91
CA LEU A 22 29.58 19.61 -9.31
C LEU A 22 28.29 20.23 -9.83
N THR A 23 28.17 20.28 -11.14
CA THR A 23 26.89 20.43 -11.83
C THR A 23 26.03 19.25 -11.42
N ALA A 24 25.09 19.49 -10.50
CA ALA A 24 24.03 18.56 -10.23
C ALA A 24 23.11 18.49 -11.45
N CYS A 25 23.31 17.48 -12.30
CA CYS A 25 22.28 17.03 -13.20
C CYS A 25 21.11 16.59 -12.34
N GLY A 26 19.96 17.28 -12.49
CA GLY A 26 18.73 16.90 -11.83
C GLY A 26 18.37 15.46 -12.17
N GLY A 27 18.57 14.53 -11.24
CA GLY A 27 18.03 13.21 -11.31
C GLY A 27 16.51 13.31 -11.27
N ALA A 28 15.83 12.60 -12.19
CA ALA A 28 14.41 12.37 -12.09
C ALA A 28 14.10 11.85 -10.67
N ALA A 29 13.11 12.47 -10.02
CA ALA A 29 12.63 11.99 -8.74
C ALA A 29 12.02 10.59 -8.99
N THR A 30 12.82 9.57 -8.75
CA THR A 30 12.29 8.23 -8.54
C THR A 30 11.61 8.33 -7.19
N THR A 31 10.30 8.32 -7.19
CA THR A 31 9.53 8.14 -5.97
C THR A 31 9.81 6.72 -5.53
N GLU A 32 10.83 6.54 -4.69
CA GLU A 32 10.99 5.31 -3.95
C GLU A 32 9.74 5.15 -3.10
N PRO A 33 9.09 3.97 -3.12
CA PRO A 33 8.02 3.70 -2.17
C PRO A 33 8.61 3.91 -0.78
N GLU A 34 8.00 4.79 -0.01
CA GLU A 34 8.39 4.99 1.38
C GLU A 34 8.22 3.65 2.09
N GLU A 35 9.33 3.00 2.36
CA GLU A 35 9.35 1.79 3.18
C GLU A 35 8.84 2.15 4.57
N GLY A 36 7.61 1.79 4.85
CA GLY A 36 7.07 1.89 6.19
C GLY A 36 5.56 2.11 6.32
N LEU A 37 4.90 2.75 5.37
CA LEU A 37 3.45 2.96 5.45
C LEU A 37 2.73 2.28 4.29
N PRO A 38 1.63 1.56 4.56
CA PRO A 38 0.80 1.01 3.50
C PRO A 38 0.28 2.11 2.58
N ALA A 39 0.17 1.83 1.28
CA ALA A 39 -0.44 2.75 0.34
C ALA A 39 -1.87 3.10 0.78
N ALA A 40 -2.31 4.34 0.54
CA ALA A 40 -3.65 4.79 0.92
C ALA A 40 -4.76 3.88 0.38
N ALA A 41 -4.57 3.32 -0.82
CA ALA A 41 -5.47 2.34 -1.42
C ALA A 41 -5.56 1.04 -0.59
N VAL A 42 -4.44 0.58 -0.03
CA VAL A 42 -4.40 -0.62 0.84
C VAL A 42 -5.13 -0.35 2.16
N LEU A 43 -5.00 0.86 2.72
CA LEU A 43 -5.75 1.24 3.92
C LEU A 43 -7.25 1.34 3.65
N ALA A 44 -7.64 1.80 2.46
CA ALA A 44 -9.05 1.76 2.03
C ALA A 44 -9.57 0.32 1.92
N ALA A 45 -8.77 -0.58 1.36
CA ALA A 45 -9.09 -2.02 1.29
C ALA A 45 -9.22 -2.67 2.67
N GLN A 46 -8.36 -2.30 3.62
CA GLN A 46 -8.42 -2.75 5.01
C GLN A 46 -9.73 -2.32 5.69
N SER A 47 -10.09 -1.05 5.54
CA SER A 47 -11.33 -0.52 6.10
C SER A 47 -12.57 -1.17 5.47
N TRP A 48 -12.55 -1.32 4.15
CA TRP A 48 -13.61 -2.00 3.42
C TRP A 48 -13.80 -3.45 3.90
N LEU A 49 -12.70 -4.22 4.07
CA LEU A 49 -12.78 -5.59 4.54
C LEU A 49 -13.35 -5.68 5.97
N ALA A 50 -12.93 -4.76 6.85
CA ALA A 50 -13.48 -4.66 8.20
C ALA A 50 -14.99 -4.46 8.20
N GLU A 51 -15.49 -3.58 7.33
CA GLU A 51 -16.93 -3.36 7.15
C GLU A 51 -17.65 -4.60 6.63
N GLN A 52 -17.09 -5.29 5.63
CA GLN A 52 -17.69 -6.52 5.08
C GLN A 52 -17.79 -7.65 6.10
N LEU A 53 -16.79 -7.76 6.96
CA LEU A 53 -16.74 -8.80 8.00
C LEU A 53 -17.37 -8.36 9.32
N ASN A 54 -17.81 -7.10 9.42
CA ASN A 54 -18.37 -6.50 10.63
C ASN A 54 -17.45 -6.64 11.84
N VAL A 55 -16.17 -6.34 11.64
CA VAL A 55 -15.12 -6.31 12.66
C VAL A 55 -14.49 -4.92 12.75
N ALA A 56 -13.76 -4.65 13.82
CA ALA A 56 -12.98 -3.42 13.93
C ALA A 56 -11.80 -3.44 12.94
N VAL A 57 -11.42 -2.29 12.39
CA VAL A 57 -10.31 -2.18 11.42
C VAL A 57 -8.99 -2.66 12.00
N GLU A 58 -8.79 -2.54 13.31
CA GLU A 58 -7.63 -2.99 14.07
C GLU A 58 -7.49 -4.52 14.12
N GLU A 59 -8.58 -5.25 13.86
CA GLU A 59 -8.59 -6.71 13.79
C GLU A 59 -8.18 -7.24 12.40
N VAL A 60 -8.10 -6.35 11.42
CA VAL A 60 -7.69 -6.66 10.05
C VAL A 60 -6.20 -6.41 9.90
N ASN A 61 -5.40 -7.45 9.91
CA ASN A 61 -3.95 -7.37 9.83
C ASN A 61 -3.49 -7.46 8.37
N ILE A 62 -2.64 -6.54 7.94
CA ILE A 62 -2.01 -6.60 6.62
C ILE A 62 -0.89 -7.64 6.67
N VAL A 63 -0.99 -8.67 5.84
CA VAL A 63 0.02 -9.74 5.74
C VAL A 63 1.02 -9.43 4.64
N SER A 64 0.53 -9.06 3.47
CA SER A 64 1.37 -8.71 2.32
C SER A 64 0.63 -7.80 1.36
N THR A 65 1.38 -7.03 0.61
CA THR A 65 0.87 -6.16 -0.44
C THR A 65 1.74 -6.27 -1.68
N GLU A 66 1.13 -6.27 -2.85
CA GLU A 66 1.80 -6.31 -4.13
C GLU A 66 1.12 -5.32 -5.09
N GLN A 67 1.93 -4.57 -5.81
CA GLN A 67 1.42 -3.71 -6.87
C GLN A 67 1.12 -4.55 -8.10
N VAL A 68 -0.09 -4.44 -8.64
CA VAL A 68 -0.57 -5.26 -9.75
C VAL A 68 -1.29 -4.37 -10.77
N GLU A 69 -1.23 -4.75 -12.03
CA GLU A 69 -1.99 -4.13 -13.09
C GLU A 69 -2.96 -5.17 -13.68
N TRP A 70 -4.26 -4.89 -13.57
CA TRP A 70 -5.31 -5.76 -14.14
C TRP A 70 -5.70 -5.30 -15.53
N THR A 71 -6.21 -6.24 -16.34
CA THR A 71 -6.62 -6.00 -17.73
C THR A 71 -8.04 -5.47 -17.88
N ASP A 72 -8.75 -5.29 -16.78
CA ASP A 72 -10.12 -4.78 -16.76
C ASP A 72 -10.43 -3.93 -15.52
N SER A 73 -11.49 -3.15 -15.60
CA SER A 73 -11.94 -2.24 -14.54
C SER A 73 -12.54 -2.95 -13.32
N CYS A 74 -12.77 -4.26 -13.40
CA CYS A 74 -13.28 -5.07 -12.29
C CYS A 74 -12.18 -5.84 -11.56
N LEU A 75 -10.91 -5.49 -11.80
CA LEU A 75 -9.73 -6.07 -11.17
C LEU A 75 -9.64 -7.61 -11.36
N GLY A 76 -10.11 -8.11 -12.51
CA GLY A 76 -10.15 -9.54 -12.81
C GLY A 76 -11.19 -10.34 -12.03
N LEU A 77 -12.11 -9.69 -11.33
CA LEU A 77 -13.15 -10.29 -10.50
C LEU A 77 -14.57 -9.88 -10.91
N GLY A 78 -14.77 -9.58 -12.19
CA GLY A 78 -16.09 -9.26 -12.72
C GLY A 78 -17.03 -10.46 -12.70
N GLY A 79 -18.28 -10.25 -12.29
CA GLY A 79 -19.34 -11.25 -12.35
C GLY A 79 -19.87 -11.45 -13.78
N ALA A 80 -20.56 -12.57 -14.02
CA ALA A 80 -21.06 -12.95 -15.34
C ALA A 80 -22.06 -11.93 -15.96
N ALA A 81 -22.76 -11.15 -15.14
CA ALA A 81 -23.70 -10.12 -15.56
C ALA A 81 -23.13 -8.70 -15.45
N GLU A 82 -21.86 -8.56 -15.07
CA GLU A 82 -21.20 -7.28 -14.86
C GLU A 82 -20.45 -6.85 -16.11
N ILE A 83 -20.57 -5.59 -16.45
CA ILE A 83 -19.83 -5.01 -17.58
C ILE A 83 -18.53 -4.41 -17.03
N CYS A 84 -17.42 -5.06 -17.34
CA CYS A 84 -16.08 -4.58 -17.01
C CYS A 84 -15.44 -3.97 -18.26
N ALA A 85 -14.96 -2.74 -18.16
CA ALA A 85 -14.21 -2.12 -19.24
C ALA A 85 -12.87 -2.80 -19.43
N ALA A 86 -12.48 -3.11 -20.66
CA ALA A 86 -11.17 -3.68 -20.99
C ALA A 86 -10.12 -2.58 -21.01
N VAL A 87 -9.73 -2.10 -19.82
CA VAL A 87 -8.73 -1.06 -19.61
C VAL A 87 -7.71 -1.54 -18.57
N MET A 88 -6.46 -1.20 -18.78
CA MET A 88 -5.42 -1.48 -17.78
C MET A 88 -5.71 -0.68 -16.53
N THR A 89 -5.82 -1.37 -15.42
CA THR A 89 -6.19 -0.79 -14.13
C THR A 89 -5.09 -1.08 -13.11
N PRO A 90 -4.22 -0.12 -12.82
CA PRO A 90 -3.19 -0.28 -11.80
C PRO A 90 -3.80 -0.27 -10.40
N GLY A 91 -3.19 -0.99 -9.49
CA GLY A 91 -3.62 -1.02 -8.11
C GLY A 91 -2.80 -1.97 -7.25
N TRP A 92 -3.42 -2.51 -6.21
CA TRP A 92 -2.78 -3.32 -5.20
C TRP A 92 -3.56 -4.60 -4.93
N GLN A 93 -2.85 -5.72 -4.90
CA GLN A 93 -3.34 -6.95 -4.29
C GLN A 93 -2.81 -7.02 -2.87
N ALA A 94 -3.71 -7.04 -1.90
CA ALA A 94 -3.38 -7.12 -0.49
C ALA A 94 -3.93 -8.40 0.11
N ASN A 95 -3.13 -9.06 0.95
CA ASN A 95 -3.59 -10.18 1.75
C ASN A 95 -3.71 -9.71 3.20
N PHE A 96 -4.86 -9.96 3.77
CA PHE A 96 -5.19 -9.64 5.15
C PHE A 96 -5.46 -10.90 5.95
N GLU A 97 -5.20 -10.83 7.24
CA GLU A 97 -5.60 -11.87 8.20
C GLU A 97 -6.58 -11.28 9.21
N VAL A 98 -7.69 -11.97 9.39
CA VAL A 98 -8.71 -11.65 10.39
C VAL A 98 -9.07 -12.95 11.13
N ASN A 99 -8.87 -12.97 12.43
CA ASN A 99 -9.17 -14.13 13.28
C ASN A 99 -8.56 -15.46 12.78
N GLY A 100 -7.33 -15.41 12.25
CA GLY A 100 -6.62 -16.57 11.72
C GLY A 100 -7.03 -16.98 10.30
N GLN A 101 -7.97 -16.30 9.67
CA GLN A 101 -8.37 -16.51 8.27
C GLN A 101 -7.77 -15.46 7.35
N GLN A 102 -7.29 -15.90 6.19
CA GLN A 102 -6.71 -15.00 5.20
C GLN A 102 -7.73 -14.61 4.13
N TYR A 103 -7.65 -13.35 3.73
CA TYR A 103 -8.48 -12.73 2.69
C TYR A 103 -7.61 -12.01 1.67
N GLU A 104 -7.81 -12.31 0.39
CA GLU A 104 -7.25 -11.53 -0.70
C GLU A 104 -8.20 -10.38 -1.03
N VAL A 105 -7.68 -9.17 -1.09
CA VAL A 105 -8.44 -8.00 -1.53
C VAL A 105 -7.67 -7.31 -2.64
N ARG A 106 -8.36 -6.99 -3.70
CA ARG A 106 -7.87 -6.20 -4.83
C ARG A 106 -8.46 -4.81 -4.76
N VAL A 107 -7.63 -3.81 -4.95
CA VAL A 107 -8.02 -2.41 -4.90
C VAL A 107 -7.31 -1.64 -6.01
N ASP A 108 -8.03 -0.76 -6.70
CA ASP A 108 -7.41 0.13 -7.68
C ASP A 108 -6.52 1.17 -7.00
N GLU A 109 -5.67 1.82 -7.76
CA GLU A 109 -4.72 2.82 -7.26
C GLU A 109 -5.41 3.96 -6.48
N THR A 110 -6.65 4.27 -6.83
CA THR A 110 -7.44 5.35 -6.19
C THR A 110 -8.15 4.91 -4.92
N GLY A 111 -8.23 3.60 -4.64
CA GLY A 111 -9.00 3.06 -3.52
C GLY A 111 -10.51 3.07 -3.72
N THR A 112 -10.97 3.29 -4.96
CA THR A 112 -12.40 3.42 -5.29
C THR A 112 -13.03 2.07 -5.63
N THR A 113 -12.32 1.24 -6.39
CA THR A 113 -12.78 -0.11 -6.75
C THR A 113 -12.09 -1.11 -5.84
N ILE A 114 -12.86 -1.79 -5.01
CA ILE A 114 -12.35 -2.79 -4.06
C ILE A 114 -13.13 -4.08 -4.26
N ARG A 115 -12.43 -5.20 -4.40
CA ARG A 115 -13.00 -6.52 -4.62
C ARG A 115 -12.24 -7.60 -3.89
N SER A 116 -12.93 -8.67 -3.53
CA SER A 116 -12.33 -9.86 -2.95
C SER A 116 -12.98 -11.12 -3.54
N PRO A 117 -12.21 -12.16 -3.85
CA PRO A 117 -12.78 -13.42 -4.28
C PRO A 117 -13.51 -14.18 -3.15
N GLN A 118 -13.21 -13.87 -1.90
CA GLN A 118 -13.82 -14.52 -0.74
C GLN A 118 -15.03 -13.76 -0.17
N VAL A 119 -15.15 -12.47 -0.50
CA VAL A 119 -16.23 -11.61 0.00
C VAL A 119 -17.07 -11.15 -1.19
N SER A 120 -18.22 -11.76 -1.37
CA SER A 120 -19.20 -11.31 -2.36
C SER A 120 -19.93 -10.09 -1.81
N VAL A 121 -19.82 -8.96 -2.51
CA VAL A 121 -20.72 -7.84 -2.28
C VAL A 121 -22.00 -8.18 -3.10
N ASP A 122 -22.84 -9.00 -2.53
CA ASP A 122 -24.19 -9.14 -3.09
C ASP A 122 -24.88 -7.78 -2.95
N PRO A 123 -25.40 -7.20 -4.04
CA PRO A 123 -26.24 -6.03 -3.92
C PRO A 123 -27.37 -6.37 -2.94
N PRO A 124 -27.77 -5.45 -2.07
CA PRO A 124 -28.84 -5.72 -1.12
C PRO A 124 -30.03 -6.25 -1.90
N THR A 125 -30.36 -7.50 -1.67
CA THR A 125 -31.63 -8.07 -2.14
C THR A 125 -32.70 -7.21 -1.49
N LEU A 126 -33.36 -6.40 -2.31
CA LEU A 126 -34.60 -5.76 -1.92
C LEU A 126 -35.57 -6.91 -1.67
N GLU A 127 -35.59 -7.42 -0.46
CA GLU A 127 -36.70 -8.25 -0.02
C GLU A 127 -37.93 -7.36 -0.04
N THR A 128 -38.69 -7.52 -1.11
CA THR A 128 -40.02 -6.93 -1.21
C THR A 128 -40.92 -7.79 -0.35
N ASP A 129 -41.25 -7.32 0.80
CA ASP A 129 -42.34 -7.84 1.62
C ASP A 129 -43.68 -7.59 0.88
#